data_c7497ee69ed3d97abc0af45d4678c1cb
#
_entry.id   c7497ee69ed3d97abc0af45d4678c1cb
#
_cell.length_a   1.000
_cell.length_b   1.000
_cell.length_c   1.000
_cell.angle_alpha   90.00
_cell.angle_beta   90.00
_cell.angle_gamma   90.00
#
_symmetry.space_group_name_H-M   'P 1'
#
loop_
_entity.id
_entity.type
_entity.pdbx_description
1 polymer ?
#
loop_
_entity_poly.entity_id
_entity_poly.type
_entity_poly.pdbx_seq_one_letter_code
_entity_poly.pdbx_strand_id
1 'polypeptide(L)'
;MRFVKESVIRATPERVFAFHEQPDVLSLLIPPWESARVIQAAKISEVGAQAIIETKIFGPITVQWVAQHTVYEPPRLFEDIQVKGPFRSWRHRHIIEPDAEGASLRDAIDYEPPLGFLGRAVAPLLVQRRLERLFEYRHDATRKWCEGESVASGQWPVTSFEY
;
A
#
# COMPACT_ATOMS: atom_id res chain seq x y z
N MET A 1 0.09 -7.40 -16.33
CA MET A 1 -0.70 -6.14 -16.33
C MET A 1 0.03 -5.10 -15.51
N ARG A 2 -0.27 -3.82 -15.73
CA ARG A 2 0.37 -2.76 -14.97
C ARG A 2 -0.66 -1.73 -14.50
N PHE A 3 -0.56 -1.32 -13.24
CA PHE A 3 -1.29 -0.21 -12.64
C PHE A 3 -0.28 0.81 -12.12
N VAL A 4 -0.59 2.10 -12.28
CA VAL A 4 0.23 3.20 -11.75
C VAL A 4 -0.69 4.25 -11.15
N LYS A 5 -0.39 4.69 -9.92
CA LYS A 5 -0.95 5.89 -9.29
C LYS A 5 0.19 6.82 -8.95
N GLU A 6 0.03 8.10 -9.26
CA GLU A 6 1.00 9.14 -8.93
C GLU A 6 0.30 10.35 -8.31
N SER A 7 0.92 10.96 -7.33
CA SER A 7 0.43 12.17 -6.66
C SER A 7 1.60 13.01 -6.16
N VAL A 8 1.46 14.31 -6.27
CA VAL A 8 2.37 15.26 -5.63
C VAL A 8 1.92 15.49 -4.18
N ILE A 9 2.88 15.45 -3.26
CA ILE A 9 2.70 15.66 -1.83
C ILE A 9 3.60 16.84 -1.43
N ARG A 10 3.04 17.83 -0.75
CA ARG A 10 3.76 19.05 -0.30
C ARG A 10 4.61 18.76 0.93
N ALA A 11 5.54 17.84 0.78
CA ALA A 11 6.49 17.44 1.79
C ALA A 11 7.77 16.96 1.11
N THR A 12 8.89 16.92 1.84
CA THR A 12 10.14 16.42 1.27
C THR A 12 10.07 14.89 1.02
N PRO A 13 10.87 14.36 0.08
CA PRO A 13 10.96 12.91 -0.15
C PRO A 13 11.23 12.12 1.12
N GLU A 14 12.09 12.63 2.01
CA GLU A 14 12.42 11.99 3.29
C GLU A 14 11.20 11.88 4.20
N ARG A 15 10.34 12.91 4.24
CA ARG A 15 9.12 12.90 5.05
C ARG A 15 8.09 11.93 4.49
N VAL A 16 7.92 11.88 3.16
CA VAL A 16 7.03 10.91 2.51
C VAL A 16 7.52 9.48 2.74
N PHE A 17 8.83 9.26 2.67
CA PHE A 17 9.44 7.96 2.93
C PHE A 17 9.25 7.55 4.40
N ALA A 18 9.51 8.46 5.35
CA ALA A 18 9.35 8.23 6.79
C ALA A 18 7.91 7.87 7.20
N PHE A 19 6.90 8.33 6.47
CA PHE A 19 5.52 7.85 6.67
C PHE A 19 5.42 6.34 6.48
N HIS A 20 6.06 5.81 5.44
CA HIS A 20 6.02 4.38 5.14
C HIS A 20 6.87 3.52 6.10
N GLU A 21 7.73 4.15 6.90
CA GLU A 21 8.49 3.49 7.98
C GLU A 21 7.74 3.43 9.31
N GLN A 22 6.56 4.05 9.41
CA GLN A 22 5.76 4.02 10.66
C GLN A 22 5.34 2.58 10.99
N PRO A 23 5.41 2.18 12.27
CA PRO A 23 5.07 0.81 12.68
C PRO A 23 3.65 0.38 12.33
N ASP A 24 2.70 1.31 12.29
CA ASP A 24 1.28 1.11 12.05
C ASP A 24 0.84 1.48 10.62
N VAL A 25 1.78 1.82 9.74
CA VAL A 25 1.49 2.31 8.38
C VAL A 25 0.56 1.39 7.60
N LEU A 26 0.73 0.08 7.68
CA LEU A 26 -0.13 -0.87 6.99
C LEU A 26 -1.60 -0.73 7.43
N SER A 27 -1.84 -0.51 8.72
CA SER A 27 -3.18 -0.29 9.25
C SER A 27 -3.77 1.04 8.80
N LEU A 28 -2.95 2.09 8.74
CA LEU A 28 -3.35 3.41 8.23
C LEU A 28 -3.70 3.37 6.74
N LEU A 29 -3.06 2.50 5.98
CA LEU A 29 -3.25 2.34 4.54
C LEU A 29 -4.35 1.34 4.16
N ILE A 30 -5.04 0.72 5.12
CA ILE A 30 -6.23 -0.09 4.89
C ILE A 30 -7.47 0.81 4.94
N PRO A 31 -8.21 0.96 3.83
CA PRO A 31 -9.42 1.78 3.83
C PRO A 31 -10.53 1.18 4.73
N PRO A 32 -11.41 2.00 5.32
CA PRO A 32 -12.45 1.54 6.23
C PRO A 32 -13.53 0.64 5.56
N TRP A 33 -13.62 0.65 4.24
CA TRP A 33 -14.51 -0.23 3.49
C TRP A 33 -13.87 -1.57 3.09
N GLU A 34 -12.57 -1.76 3.35
CA GLU A 34 -11.90 -3.02 3.09
C GLU A 34 -12.01 -3.95 4.31
N SER A 35 -12.48 -5.18 4.06
CA SER A 35 -12.45 -6.23 5.09
C SER A 35 -11.05 -6.83 5.16
N ALA A 36 -10.11 -6.08 5.70
CA ALA A 36 -8.71 -6.48 5.83
C ALA A 36 -8.18 -6.19 7.24
N ARG A 37 -7.25 -7.03 7.70
CA ARG A 37 -6.54 -6.82 8.97
C ARG A 37 -5.08 -7.24 8.85
N VAL A 38 -4.21 -6.52 9.51
CA VAL A 38 -2.80 -6.87 9.62
C VAL A 38 -2.65 -7.97 10.67
N ILE A 39 -2.13 -9.13 10.24
CA ILE A 39 -1.81 -10.27 11.12
C ILE A 39 -0.38 -10.14 11.61
N GLN A 40 0.52 -9.71 10.71
CA GLN A 40 1.93 -9.49 10.99
C GLN A 40 2.39 -8.28 10.18
N ALA A 41 2.94 -7.29 10.86
CA ALA A 41 3.62 -6.18 10.22
C ALA A 41 5.09 -6.55 9.96
N ALA A 42 5.69 -5.87 8.99
CA ALA A 42 7.13 -5.96 8.71
C ALA A 42 7.66 -4.55 8.42
N LYS A 43 8.88 -4.26 8.83
CA LYS A 43 9.53 -3.00 8.50
C LYS A 43 10.00 -3.03 7.06
N ILE A 44 9.74 -1.97 6.32
CA ILE A 44 10.21 -1.86 4.91
C ILE A 44 11.74 -1.89 4.80
N SER A 45 12.46 -1.48 5.86
CA SER A 45 13.92 -1.50 5.94
C SER A 45 14.51 -2.92 6.07
N GLU A 46 13.71 -3.91 6.41
CA GLU A 46 14.16 -5.29 6.57
C GLU A 46 13.89 -6.08 5.28
N VAL A 47 14.83 -6.03 4.34
CA VAL A 47 14.72 -6.81 3.10
C VAL A 47 14.64 -8.31 3.42
N GLY A 48 13.64 -8.98 2.83
CA GLY A 48 13.30 -10.36 3.14
C GLY A 48 12.21 -10.52 4.21
N ALA A 49 11.91 -9.49 5.01
CA ALA A 49 10.83 -9.53 5.97
C ALA A 49 9.46 -9.62 5.29
N GLN A 50 8.53 -10.31 5.93
CA GLN A 50 7.19 -10.58 5.39
C GLN A 50 6.10 -9.94 6.25
N ALA A 51 5.25 -9.16 5.61
CA ALA A 51 3.99 -8.69 6.15
C ALA A 51 2.87 -9.66 5.77
N ILE A 52 1.95 -9.94 6.71
CA ILE A 52 0.81 -10.83 6.48
C ILE A 52 -0.47 -10.05 6.73
N ILE A 53 -1.30 -9.97 5.70
CA ILE A 53 -2.61 -9.33 5.74
C ILE A 53 -3.67 -10.37 5.43
N GLU A 54 -4.69 -10.44 6.26
CA GLU A 54 -5.88 -11.23 5.96
C GLU A 54 -6.94 -10.32 5.35
N THR A 55 -7.50 -10.70 4.21
CA THR A 55 -8.44 -9.86 3.47
C THR A 55 -9.47 -10.68 2.71
N LYS A 56 -10.62 -10.06 2.42
CA LYS A 56 -11.67 -10.61 1.54
C LYS A 56 -11.57 -9.92 0.18
N ILE A 57 -11.09 -10.63 -0.82
CA ILE A 57 -10.91 -10.06 -2.17
C ILE A 57 -12.09 -10.35 -3.08
N PHE A 58 -12.59 -11.58 -3.04
CA PHE A 58 -13.71 -12.02 -3.87
C PHE A 58 -14.80 -12.66 -2.99
N GLY A 59 -15.85 -11.90 -2.69
CA GLY A 59 -16.96 -12.38 -1.89
C GLY A 59 -16.60 -12.72 -0.44
N PRO A 60 -17.17 -13.78 0.16
CA PRO A 60 -16.97 -14.12 1.58
C PRO A 60 -15.64 -14.83 1.87
N ILE A 61 -14.88 -15.20 0.83
CA ILE A 61 -13.66 -16.00 0.99
C ILE A 61 -12.54 -15.11 1.54
N THR A 62 -12.04 -15.48 2.71
CA THR A 62 -10.88 -14.85 3.33
C THR A 62 -9.61 -15.47 2.76
N VAL A 63 -8.67 -14.62 2.35
CA VAL A 63 -7.36 -15.02 1.85
C VAL A 63 -6.27 -14.33 2.66
N GLN A 64 -5.15 -15.03 2.85
CA GLN A 64 -3.94 -14.41 3.37
C GLN A 64 -3.12 -13.86 2.20
N TRP A 65 -2.74 -12.61 2.34
CA TRP A 65 -1.77 -11.96 1.48
C TRP A 65 -0.45 -11.86 2.23
N VAL A 66 0.58 -12.52 1.72
CA VAL A 66 1.94 -12.44 2.25
C VAL A 66 2.77 -11.61 1.29
N ALA A 67 3.15 -10.42 1.71
CA ALA A 67 4.03 -9.51 1.00
C ALA A 67 5.44 -9.57 1.60
N GLN A 68 6.46 -9.66 0.75
CA GLN A 68 7.86 -9.67 1.17
C GLN A 68 8.58 -8.45 0.59
N HIS A 69 9.27 -7.70 1.46
CA HIS A 69 10.11 -6.59 1.02
C HIS A 69 11.34 -7.08 0.29
N THR A 70 11.60 -6.52 -0.89
CA THR A 70 12.69 -6.95 -1.78
C THR A 70 13.71 -5.86 -2.08
N VAL A 71 13.31 -4.59 -1.98
CA VAL A 71 14.20 -3.44 -2.20
C VAL A 71 13.94 -2.39 -1.13
N TYR A 72 15.02 -1.77 -0.63
CA TYR A 72 14.98 -0.64 0.30
C TYR A 72 16.11 0.34 -0.03
N GLU A 73 15.76 1.48 -0.62
CA GLU A 73 16.68 2.54 -1.06
C GLU A 73 16.13 3.90 -0.61
N PRO A 74 16.27 4.26 0.68
CA PRO A 74 15.75 5.54 1.18
C PRO A 74 16.50 6.75 0.60
N PRO A 75 15.81 7.89 0.38
CA PRO A 75 14.36 8.08 0.55
C PRO A 75 13.58 7.83 -0.74
N ARG A 76 14.11 7.06 -1.69
CA ARG A 76 13.68 7.03 -3.10
C ARG A 76 12.79 5.87 -3.48
N LEU A 77 13.06 4.66 -2.95
CA LEU A 77 12.43 3.44 -3.42
C LEU A 77 12.34 2.38 -2.33
N PHE A 78 11.17 1.74 -2.23
CA PHE A 78 11.04 0.42 -1.64
C PHE A 78 10.09 -0.43 -2.46
N GLU A 79 10.26 -1.74 -2.39
CA GLU A 79 9.52 -2.70 -3.21
C GLU A 79 9.07 -3.88 -2.36
N ASP A 80 7.89 -4.38 -2.65
CA ASP A 80 7.40 -5.65 -2.15
C ASP A 80 6.87 -6.53 -3.28
N ILE A 81 6.95 -7.86 -3.05
CA ILE A 81 6.35 -8.87 -3.91
C ILE A 81 5.37 -9.72 -3.13
N GLN A 82 4.35 -10.23 -3.79
CA GLN A 82 3.48 -11.25 -3.21
C GLN A 82 4.19 -12.61 -3.22
N VAL A 83 4.41 -13.18 -2.04
CA VAL A 83 4.87 -14.57 -1.87
C VAL A 83 3.69 -15.54 -1.86
N LYS A 84 2.59 -15.13 -1.22
CA LYS A 84 1.33 -15.88 -1.19
C LYS A 84 0.18 -14.90 -1.31
N GLY A 85 -0.82 -15.23 -2.12
CA GLY A 85 -1.97 -14.34 -2.28
C GLY A 85 -2.81 -14.70 -3.49
N PRO A 86 -3.77 -13.84 -3.86
CA PRO A 86 -4.78 -14.12 -4.87
C PRO A 86 -4.29 -13.94 -6.32
N PHE A 87 -3.16 -13.29 -6.53
CA PHE A 87 -2.61 -13.08 -7.86
C PHE A 87 -1.60 -14.20 -8.21
N ARG A 88 -1.39 -14.44 -9.50
CA ARG A 88 -0.34 -15.33 -9.96
C ARG A 88 1.05 -14.73 -9.73
N SER A 89 1.17 -13.42 -9.95
CA SER A 89 2.33 -12.63 -9.58
C SER A 89 1.88 -11.21 -9.22
N TRP A 90 2.64 -10.58 -8.33
CA TRP A 90 2.45 -9.20 -7.91
C TRP A 90 3.79 -8.63 -7.46
N ARG A 91 4.15 -7.48 -8.01
CA ARG A 91 5.30 -6.67 -7.62
C ARG A 91 4.82 -5.24 -7.46
N HIS A 92 5.11 -4.65 -6.34
CA HIS A 92 4.72 -3.29 -6.02
C HIS A 92 5.94 -2.44 -5.67
N ARG A 93 6.14 -1.36 -6.40
CA ARG A 93 7.20 -0.38 -6.18
C ARG A 93 6.61 0.93 -5.72
N HIS A 94 7.11 1.44 -4.61
CA HIS A 94 6.85 2.77 -4.12
C HIS A 94 8.05 3.65 -4.48
N ILE A 95 7.84 4.56 -5.42
CA ILE A 95 8.89 5.43 -5.95
C ILE A 95 8.59 6.84 -5.48
N ILE A 96 9.59 7.47 -4.85
CA ILE A 96 9.48 8.82 -4.29
C ILE A 96 10.60 9.64 -4.90
N GLU A 97 10.24 10.70 -5.61
CA GLU A 97 11.16 11.57 -6.31
C GLU A 97 10.90 13.04 -5.93
N PRO A 98 11.94 13.88 -5.90
CA PRO A 98 11.73 15.33 -5.72
C PRO A 98 10.82 15.89 -6.81
N ASP A 99 9.94 16.81 -6.41
CA ASP A 99 9.05 17.58 -7.29
C ASP A 99 9.14 19.07 -6.96
N ALA A 100 8.75 19.94 -7.88
CA ALA A 100 8.76 21.38 -7.69
C ALA A 100 7.90 21.85 -6.50
N GLU A 101 6.82 21.11 -6.19
CA GLU A 101 5.91 21.39 -5.08
C GLU A 101 6.18 20.54 -3.83
N GLY A 102 7.21 19.68 -3.84
CA GLY A 102 7.55 18.79 -2.72
C GLY A 102 8.11 17.45 -3.18
N ALA A 103 7.31 16.40 -3.18
CA ALA A 103 7.68 15.08 -3.67
C ALA A 103 6.57 14.44 -4.51
N SER A 104 6.95 13.76 -5.59
CA SER A 104 6.08 12.84 -6.31
C SER A 104 6.14 11.47 -5.65
N LEU A 105 4.99 10.95 -5.21
CA LEU A 105 4.82 9.56 -4.80
C LEU A 105 4.16 8.80 -5.93
N ARG A 106 4.85 7.77 -6.43
CA ARG A 106 4.37 6.90 -7.50
C ARG A 106 4.36 5.44 -7.08
N ASP A 107 3.17 4.87 -6.98
CA ASP A 107 2.96 3.44 -6.81
C ASP A 107 2.85 2.77 -8.18
N ALA A 108 3.76 1.84 -8.46
CA ALA A 108 3.79 1.08 -9.69
C ALA A 108 3.65 -0.42 -9.41
N ILE A 109 2.55 -1.00 -9.89
CA ILE A 109 2.20 -2.39 -9.63
C ILE A 109 2.20 -3.16 -10.94
N ASP A 110 3.07 -4.16 -11.02
CA ASP A 110 3.06 -5.17 -12.08
C ASP A 110 2.42 -6.44 -11.53
N TYR A 111 1.34 -6.93 -12.18
CA TYR A 111 0.57 -8.07 -11.67
C TYR A 111 0.01 -8.98 -12.75
N GLU A 112 -0.18 -10.25 -12.40
CA GLU A 112 -0.91 -11.23 -13.20
C GLU A 112 -2.13 -11.73 -12.40
N PRO A 113 -3.36 -11.58 -12.95
CA PRO A 113 -4.54 -12.11 -12.28
C PRO A 113 -4.52 -13.64 -12.23
N PRO A 114 -5.28 -14.26 -11.29
CA PRO A 114 -5.47 -15.70 -11.28
C PRO A 114 -6.28 -16.16 -12.52
N LEU A 115 -6.35 -17.49 -12.74
CA LEU A 115 -7.15 -18.11 -13.80
C LEU A 115 -6.71 -17.83 -15.24
N GLY A 116 -5.44 -17.50 -15.46
CA GLY A 116 -4.82 -17.42 -16.79
C GLY A 116 -5.59 -16.51 -17.77
N PHE A 117 -5.95 -17.01 -18.96
CA PHE A 117 -6.59 -16.19 -19.99
C PHE A 117 -8.03 -15.76 -19.64
N LEU A 118 -8.80 -16.59 -18.91
CA LEU A 118 -10.14 -16.23 -18.44
C LEU A 118 -10.11 -15.08 -17.44
N GLY A 119 -9.13 -15.10 -16.51
CA GLY A 119 -8.88 -13.97 -15.61
C GLY A 119 -8.47 -12.71 -16.37
N ARG A 120 -7.74 -12.83 -17.48
CA ARG A 120 -7.33 -11.71 -18.33
C ARG A 120 -8.50 -11.03 -19.06
N ALA A 121 -9.57 -11.76 -19.33
CA ALA A 121 -10.72 -11.20 -20.05
C ALA A 121 -11.67 -10.39 -19.14
N VAL A 122 -11.88 -10.84 -17.90
CA VAL A 122 -12.92 -10.29 -16.99
C VAL A 122 -12.33 -9.45 -15.85
N ALA A 123 -11.15 -9.83 -15.35
CA ALA A 123 -10.54 -9.17 -14.20
C ALA A 123 -10.01 -7.75 -14.43
N PRO A 124 -9.56 -7.32 -15.63
CA PRO A 124 -8.85 -6.05 -15.77
C PRO A 124 -9.65 -4.86 -15.23
N LEU A 125 -10.90 -4.75 -15.62
CA LEU A 125 -11.73 -3.60 -15.27
C LEU A 125 -12.09 -3.56 -13.76
N LEU A 126 -12.42 -4.73 -13.19
CA LEU A 126 -12.78 -4.84 -11.77
C LEU A 126 -11.57 -4.62 -10.86
N VAL A 127 -10.43 -5.26 -11.20
CA VAL A 127 -9.18 -5.11 -10.44
C VAL A 127 -8.68 -3.68 -10.54
N GLN A 128 -8.68 -3.09 -11.73
CA GLN A 128 -8.21 -1.73 -11.94
C GLN A 128 -9.03 -0.72 -11.13
N ARG A 129 -10.35 -0.76 -11.20
CA ARG A 129 -11.23 0.14 -10.42
C ARG A 129 -11.00 0.00 -8.91
N ARG A 130 -10.79 -1.23 -8.45
CA ARG A 130 -10.51 -1.47 -7.03
C ARG A 130 -9.14 -0.89 -6.64
N LEU A 131 -8.13 -1.07 -7.47
CA LEU A 131 -6.79 -0.48 -7.25
C LEU A 131 -6.85 1.05 -7.29
N GLU A 132 -7.55 1.65 -8.25
CA GLU A 132 -7.72 3.10 -8.32
C GLU A 132 -8.29 3.65 -7.00
N ARG A 133 -9.40 3.08 -6.52
CA ARG A 133 -10.02 3.50 -5.26
C ARG A 133 -9.13 3.26 -4.03
N LEU A 134 -8.42 2.12 -3.98
CA LEU A 134 -7.51 1.77 -2.90
C LEU A 134 -6.32 2.74 -2.84
N PHE A 135 -5.69 2.98 -3.98
CA PHE A 135 -4.51 3.84 -4.04
C PHE A 135 -4.85 5.32 -3.93
N GLU A 136 -6.04 5.74 -4.32
CA GLU A 136 -6.54 7.07 -4.01
C GLU A 136 -6.58 7.31 -2.49
N TYR A 137 -7.18 6.38 -1.75
CA TYR A 137 -7.21 6.44 -0.29
C TYR A 137 -5.79 6.45 0.33
N ARG A 138 -4.91 5.58 -0.14
CA ARG A 138 -3.54 5.46 0.36
C ARG A 138 -2.73 6.75 0.15
N HIS A 139 -2.82 7.32 -1.04
CA HIS A 139 -2.17 8.60 -1.34
C HIS A 139 -2.74 9.74 -0.51
N ASP A 140 -4.04 9.78 -0.28
CA ASP A 140 -4.66 10.77 0.59
C ASP A 140 -4.25 10.61 2.06
N ALA A 141 -4.16 9.38 2.56
CA ALA A 141 -3.67 9.12 3.91
C ALA A 141 -2.21 9.58 4.08
N THR A 142 -1.36 9.26 3.11
CA THR A 142 0.04 9.71 3.07
C THR A 142 0.12 11.24 3.04
N ARG A 143 -0.66 11.89 2.18
CA ARG A 143 -0.71 13.36 2.06
C ARG A 143 -1.09 14.01 3.38
N LYS A 144 -2.18 13.59 4.00
CA LYS A 144 -2.67 14.14 5.28
C LYS A 144 -1.62 14.04 6.37
N TRP A 145 -0.94 12.90 6.47
CA TRP A 145 0.13 12.73 7.45
C TRP A 145 1.34 13.62 7.14
N CYS A 146 1.76 13.68 5.89
CA CYS A 146 2.95 14.42 5.48
C CYS A 146 2.76 15.94 5.52
N GLU A 147 1.61 16.44 5.10
CA GLU A 147 1.32 17.87 5.03
C GLU A 147 0.89 18.46 6.38
N GLY A 148 0.76 17.61 7.41
CA GLY A 148 0.39 18.07 8.76
C GLY A 148 -1.03 18.62 8.84
N GLU A 149 -1.92 18.24 7.90
CA GLU A 149 -3.33 18.53 8.04
C GLU A 149 -3.82 17.86 9.32
N SER A 150 -4.06 18.67 10.36
CA SER A 150 -4.82 18.26 11.53
C SER A 150 -6.04 17.51 11.04
N VAL A 151 -6.17 16.25 11.38
CA VAL A 151 -7.42 15.52 11.19
C VAL A 151 -8.41 16.19 12.11
N ALA A 152 -9.05 17.25 11.61
CA ALA A 152 -10.13 17.89 12.28
C ALA A 152 -11.25 16.85 12.39
N SER A 153 -11.45 16.36 13.60
CA SER A 153 -12.58 15.57 14.07
C SER A 153 -12.91 14.28 13.29
N GLY A 154 -12.00 13.33 13.36
CA GLY A 154 -12.30 11.92 13.19
C GLY A 154 -11.37 11.13 14.11
N GLN A 155 -11.86 10.83 15.32
CA GLN A 155 -11.09 10.11 16.33
C GLN A 155 -10.55 8.80 15.77
N TRP A 156 -9.23 8.75 15.56
CA TRP A 156 -8.51 7.48 15.51
C TRP A 156 -8.46 6.95 16.95
N PRO A 157 -8.86 5.71 17.18
CA PRO A 157 -8.69 5.12 18.50
C PRO A 157 -7.19 5.02 18.79
N VAL A 158 -6.68 5.91 19.64
CA VAL A 158 -5.38 5.73 20.29
C VAL A 158 -5.59 4.62 21.30
N THR A 159 -5.29 3.38 20.91
CA THR A 159 -5.12 2.32 21.91
C THR A 159 -3.81 2.59 22.62
N SER A 160 -3.90 3.27 23.75
CA SER A 160 -2.85 3.28 24.77
C SER A 160 -2.62 1.85 25.22
N PHE A 161 -1.50 1.28 24.85
CA PHE A 161 -0.97 0.10 25.51
C PHE A 161 -0.29 0.60 26.79
N GLU A 162 -0.97 0.46 27.91
CA GLU A 162 -0.30 0.44 29.21
C GLU A 162 0.43 -0.89 29.37
N TYR A 163 1.65 -0.81 29.93
CA TYR A 163 2.55 -1.92 30.20
C TYR A 163 1.99 -2.87 31.26
#